data_b2112e5c9b9a20883a76891c8708f421
#
_entry.id   b2112e5c9b9a20883a76891c8708f421
#
_cell.length_a   1.000
_cell.length_b   1.000
_cell.length_c   1.000
_cell.angle_alpha   90.00
_cell.angle_beta   90.00
_cell.angle_gamma   90.00
#
_symmetry.space_group_name_H-M   'P 1'
#
loop_
_entity.id
_entity.type
_entity.pdbx_description
1 polymer ?
#
loop_
_entity_poly.entity_id
_entity_poly.type
_entity_poly.pdbx_seq_one_letter_code
_entity_poly.pdbx_strand_id
1 'polypeptide(L)'
;ALRVALGALKAWRDKGAHVVSMTHHPEDLLAVFLLAREVGLYRPGRPLPFDVVPLFETLEDLRRAPGVLRRRLEHPVFLAHAPRRGGGEAMIGYSDSNKDAGFLMANLALYEAQEALSRVGEEVGLPVYFFHGRGTSTARGGGPAGRAIASRPPRSVGRRIRLTEQGE
;
A
#
# COMPACT_ATOMS: atom_id res chain seq x y z
N ALA A 1 12.27 -22.64 -0.17
CA ALA A 1 11.73 -21.26 -0.37
C ALA A 1 10.66 -20.94 0.68
N LEU A 2 9.54 -21.67 0.80
CA LEU A 2 8.42 -21.36 1.71
C LEU A 2 8.87 -21.28 3.18
N ARG A 3 9.65 -22.23 3.70
CA ARG A 3 10.17 -22.20 5.08
C ARG A 3 11.04 -20.98 5.39
N VAL A 4 11.78 -20.48 4.42
CA VAL A 4 12.60 -19.26 4.57
C VAL A 4 11.72 -18.03 4.68
N ALA A 5 10.73 -17.90 3.79
CA ALA A 5 9.76 -16.81 3.84
C ALA A 5 8.96 -16.82 5.15
N LEU A 6 8.53 -18.00 5.61
CA LEU A 6 7.83 -18.18 6.89
C LEU A 6 8.73 -17.84 8.09
N GLY A 7 10.02 -18.18 8.03
CA GLY A 7 11.01 -17.80 9.04
C GLY A 7 11.23 -16.29 9.13
N ALA A 8 11.33 -15.63 7.98
CA ALA A 8 11.46 -14.17 7.89
C ALA A 8 10.21 -13.47 8.47
N LEU A 9 9.01 -13.92 8.12
CA LEU A 9 7.76 -13.41 8.69
C LEU A 9 7.71 -13.57 10.22
N LYS A 10 8.22 -14.68 10.74
CA LYS A 10 8.25 -14.92 12.20
C LYS A 10 9.25 -14.01 12.93
N ALA A 11 10.34 -13.62 12.28
CA ALA A 11 11.32 -12.69 12.82
C ALA A 11 10.78 -11.24 12.81
N TRP A 12 9.79 -10.93 12.00
CA TRP A 12 9.15 -9.63 11.88
C TRP A 12 8.11 -9.41 13.00
N ARG A 13 8.60 -9.23 14.20
CA ARG A 13 7.75 -8.86 15.33
C ARG A 13 7.66 -7.34 15.41
N ASP A 14 6.43 -6.83 15.20
CA ASP A 14 6.00 -5.49 15.63
C ASP A 14 6.59 -4.27 14.88
N LYS A 15 6.93 -4.38 13.59
CA LYS A 15 7.51 -3.22 12.88
C LYS A 15 7.09 -3.11 11.42
N GLY A 16 6.41 -2.01 11.10
CA GLY A 16 6.28 -1.50 9.75
C GLY A 16 5.22 -2.18 8.90
N ALA A 17 5.50 -2.26 7.62
CA ALA A 17 4.60 -2.76 6.60
C ALA A 17 5.25 -3.89 5.80
N HIS A 18 4.50 -4.95 5.54
CA HIS A 18 4.85 -5.95 4.56
C HIS A 18 4.19 -5.56 3.23
N VAL A 19 5.00 -5.09 2.30
CA VAL A 19 4.53 -4.69 0.97
C VAL A 19 4.45 -5.92 0.09
N VAL A 20 3.30 -6.08 -0.56
CA VAL A 20 3.06 -7.14 -1.56
C VAL A 20 3.17 -6.52 -2.94
N SER A 21 4.27 -6.81 -3.63
CA SER A 21 4.49 -6.36 -5.02
C SER A 21 3.49 -7.02 -5.96
N MET A 22 3.23 -6.37 -7.09
CA MET A 22 2.34 -6.91 -8.14
C MET A 22 0.99 -7.37 -7.59
N THR A 23 0.38 -6.54 -6.74
CA THR A 23 -0.94 -6.85 -6.18
C THR A 23 -2.01 -6.64 -7.25
N HIS A 24 -2.52 -7.73 -7.80
CA HIS A 24 -3.58 -7.72 -8.80
C HIS A 24 -4.95 -8.00 -8.20
N HIS A 25 -4.99 -8.77 -7.10
CA HIS A 25 -6.21 -9.23 -6.46
C HIS A 25 -6.13 -9.13 -4.92
N PRO A 26 -7.27 -9.01 -4.21
CA PRO A 26 -7.28 -9.03 -2.74
C PRO A 26 -6.71 -10.32 -2.15
N GLU A 27 -6.81 -11.42 -2.89
CA GLU A 27 -6.31 -12.75 -2.52
C GLU A 27 -4.79 -12.78 -2.36
N ASP A 28 -4.05 -11.93 -3.10
CA ASP A 28 -2.59 -11.79 -2.96
C ASP A 28 -2.22 -11.34 -1.54
N LEU A 29 -3.03 -10.46 -0.97
CA LEU A 29 -2.85 -9.97 0.39
C LEU A 29 -3.31 -10.99 1.44
N LEU A 30 -4.38 -11.75 1.16
CA LEU A 30 -4.86 -12.81 2.05
C LEU A 30 -3.86 -13.94 2.19
N ALA A 31 -3.07 -14.21 1.14
CA ALA A 31 -1.99 -15.20 1.21
C ALA A 31 -1.00 -14.89 2.33
N VAL A 32 -0.71 -13.60 2.60
CA VAL A 32 0.16 -13.19 3.72
C VAL A 32 -0.45 -13.58 5.07
N PHE A 33 -1.77 -13.42 5.25
CA PHE A 33 -2.45 -13.84 6.48
C PHE A 33 -2.44 -15.35 6.64
N LEU A 34 -2.61 -16.10 5.53
CA LEU A 34 -2.51 -17.54 5.53
C LEU A 34 -1.10 -18.00 5.98
N LEU A 35 -0.06 -17.46 5.35
CA LEU A 35 1.32 -17.75 5.70
C LEU A 35 1.65 -17.37 7.15
N ALA A 36 1.16 -16.21 7.60
CA ALA A 36 1.33 -15.77 8.98
C ALA A 36 0.62 -16.70 9.98
N ARG A 37 -0.52 -17.27 9.60
CA ARG A 37 -1.23 -18.29 10.41
C ARG A 37 -0.41 -19.56 10.54
N GLU A 38 0.17 -20.05 9.46
CA GLU A 38 1.00 -21.26 9.45
C GLU A 38 2.22 -21.18 10.38
N VAL A 39 2.77 -19.95 10.57
CA VAL A 39 3.89 -19.71 11.51
C VAL A 39 3.45 -19.23 12.89
N GLY A 40 2.14 -19.18 13.17
CA GLY A 40 1.59 -18.79 14.45
C GLY A 40 1.64 -17.29 14.76
N LEU A 41 1.88 -16.43 13.74
CA LEU A 41 1.86 -14.98 13.87
C LEU A 41 0.44 -14.39 13.78
N TYR A 42 -0.46 -15.07 13.06
CA TYR A 42 -1.85 -14.65 12.92
C TYR A 42 -2.80 -15.63 13.60
N ARG A 43 -3.79 -15.09 14.29
CA ARG A 43 -4.94 -15.82 14.82
C ARG A 43 -6.20 -15.03 14.52
N PRO A 44 -7.33 -15.69 14.15
CA PRO A 44 -8.61 -14.98 13.96
C PRO A 44 -8.95 -14.09 15.16
N GLY A 45 -9.43 -12.90 14.87
CA GLY A 45 -9.77 -11.88 15.89
C GLY A 45 -8.59 -11.10 16.46
N ARG A 46 -7.35 -11.39 16.07
CA ARG A 46 -6.17 -10.59 16.45
C ARG A 46 -5.51 -9.99 15.20
N PRO A 47 -5.05 -8.71 15.26
CA PRO A 47 -4.32 -8.13 14.17
C PRO A 47 -2.95 -8.80 14.01
N LEU A 48 -2.41 -8.76 12.77
CA LEU A 48 -1.00 -9.02 12.55
C LEU A 48 -0.15 -7.94 13.24
N PRO A 49 1.09 -8.25 13.63
CA PRO A 49 2.01 -7.28 14.22
C PRO A 49 2.56 -6.26 13.21
N PHE A 50 2.24 -6.38 11.92
CA PHE A 50 2.62 -5.50 10.83
C PHE A 50 1.45 -5.24 9.88
N ASP A 51 1.55 -4.17 9.10
CA ASP A 51 0.59 -3.88 8.04
C ASP A 51 0.87 -4.74 6.80
N VAL A 52 -0.19 -5.18 6.11
CA VAL A 52 -0.09 -5.83 4.79
C VAL A 52 -0.52 -4.81 3.76
N VAL A 53 0.42 -4.34 2.96
CA VAL A 53 0.26 -3.19 2.08
C VAL A 53 0.30 -3.64 0.62
N PRO A 54 -0.75 -3.42 -0.18
CA PRO A 54 -0.69 -3.66 -1.61
C PRO A 54 0.26 -2.65 -2.28
N LEU A 55 1.02 -3.10 -3.26
CA LEU A 55 1.77 -2.24 -4.15
C LEU A 55 1.15 -2.33 -5.56
N PHE A 56 0.70 -1.18 -6.05
CA PHE A 56 0.17 -1.01 -7.40
C PHE A 56 1.24 -0.34 -8.27
N GLU A 57 1.75 -1.06 -9.25
CA GLU A 57 2.97 -0.68 -9.98
C GLU A 57 2.74 -0.36 -11.44
N THR A 58 1.78 -1.03 -12.10
CA THR A 58 1.46 -0.81 -13.51
C THR A 58 0.25 0.10 -13.67
N LEU A 59 0.02 0.62 -14.88
CA LEU A 59 -1.18 1.39 -15.20
C LEU A 59 -2.45 0.58 -14.94
N GLU A 60 -2.42 -0.70 -15.28
CA GLU A 60 -3.57 -1.60 -15.10
C GLU A 60 -3.85 -1.82 -13.61
N ASP A 61 -2.78 -1.99 -12.79
CA ASP A 61 -2.94 -2.10 -11.35
C ASP A 61 -3.53 -0.83 -10.74
N LEU A 62 -3.06 0.35 -11.17
CA LEU A 62 -3.59 1.63 -10.71
C LEU A 62 -5.07 1.79 -11.04
N ARG A 63 -5.52 1.35 -12.23
CA ARG A 63 -6.94 1.35 -12.62
C ARG A 63 -7.78 0.40 -11.78
N ARG A 64 -7.25 -0.78 -11.45
CA ARG A 64 -7.93 -1.80 -10.64
C ARG A 64 -7.86 -1.53 -9.14
N ALA A 65 -6.89 -0.72 -8.70
CA ALA A 65 -6.59 -0.47 -7.29
C ALA A 65 -7.82 -0.12 -6.44
N PRO A 66 -8.76 0.75 -6.87
CA PRO A 66 -9.95 1.06 -6.08
C PRO A 66 -10.82 -0.16 -5.79
N GLY A 67 -11.02 -1.03 -6.79
CA GLY A 67 -11.79 -2.27 -6.62
C GLY A 67 -11.10 -3.30 -5.73
N VAL A 68 -9.77 -3.43 -5.86
CA VAL A 68 -8.95 -4.30 -4.99
C VAL A 68 -8.99 -3.80 -3.55
N LEU A 69 -8.78 -2.49 -3.35
CA LEU A 69 -8.79 -1.89 -2.02
C LEU A 69 -10.16 -2.02 -1.34
N ARG A 70 -11.27 -1.77 -2.07
CA ARG A 70 -12.63 -1.92 -1.55
C ARG A 70 -12.86 -3.33 -1.05
N ARG A 71 -12.67 -4.34 -1.90
CA ARG A 71 -12.85 -5.76 -1.53
C ARG A 71 -11.95 -6.17 -0.36
N ARG A 72 -10.72 -5.64 -0.32
CA ARG A 72 -9.82 -5.82 0.82
C ARG A 72 -10.42 -5.26 2.10
N LEU A 73 -10.83 -3.98 2.09
CA LEU A 73 -11.31 -3.29 3.30
C LEU A 73 -12.64 -3.85 3.80
N GLU A 74 -13.49 -4.39 2.91
CA GLU A 74 -14.76 -5.05 3.25
C GLU A 74 -14.56 -6.51 3.74
N HIS A 75 -13.39 -7.10 3.52
CA HIS A 75 -13.12 -8.49 3.91
C HIS A 75 -12.97 -8.62 5.44
N PRO A 76 -13.63 -9.60 6.10
CA PRO A 76 -13.64 -9.72 7.58
C PRO A 76 -12.26 -9.75 8.23
N VAL A 77 -11.27 -10.39 7.59
CA VAL A 77 -9.89 -10.45 8.08
C VAL A 77 -9.27 -9.05 8.16
N PHE A 78 -9.48 -8.22 7.14
CA PHE A 78 -8.97 -6.85 7.11
C PHE A 78 -9.78 -5.90 7.99
N LEU A 79 -11.10 -6.07 8.06
CA LEU A 79 -11.94 -5.32 9.01
C LEU A 79 -11.51 -5.51 10.46
N ALA A 80 -11.05 -6.69 10.83
CA ALA A 80 -10.51 -6.95 12.16
C ALA A 80 -9.10 -6.37 12.37
N HIS A 81 -8.35 -6.14 11.28
CA HIS A 81 -6.95 -5.70 11.31
C HIS A 81 -6.78 -4.18 11.12
N ALA A 82 -7.38 -3.61 10.09
CA ALA A 82 -7.14 -2.23 9.66
C ALA A 82 -7.45 -1.16 10.72
N PRO A 83 -8.57 -1.19 11.47
CA PRO A 83 -8.85 -0.18 12.47
C PRO A 83 -7.81 -0.13 13.60
N ARG A 84 -7.26 -1.29 13.96
CA ARG A 84 -6.24 -1.41 15.01
C ARG A 84 -4.87 -0.90 14.57
N ARG A 85 -4.68 -0.75 13.24
CA ARG A 85 -3.51 -0.16 12.60
C ARG A 85 -3.72 1.29 12.18
N GLY A 86 -4.90 1.86 12.48
CA GLY A 86 -5.25 3.25 12.22
C GLY A 86 -5.74 3.52 10.80
N GLY A 87 -6.10 2.47 10.04
CA GLY A 87 -6.63 2.57 8.69
C GLY A 87 -5.99 1.59 7.70
N GLY A 88 -6.22 1.78 6.41
CA GLY A 88 -5.59 1.06 5.33
C GLY A 88 -4.38 1.80 4.77
N GLU A 89 -3.34 1.09 4.37
CA GLU A 89 -2.22 1.65 3.64
C GLU A 89 -2.13 1.02 2.25
N ALA A 90 -1.81 1.81 1.23
CA ALA A 90 -1.55 1.37 -0.14
C ALA A 90 -0.26 2.01 -0.65
N MET A 91 0.61 1.19 -1.22
CA MET A 91 1.81 1.68 -1.88
C MET A 91 1.55 1.89 -3.36
N ILE A 92 2.05 2.98 -3.90
CA ILE A 92 1.97 3.31 -5.32
C ILE A 92 3.38 3.41 -5.91
N GLY A 93 3.60 2.66 -7.00
CA GLY A 93 4.88 2.58 -7.69
C GLY A 93 4.99 3.65 -8.78
N TYR A 94 6.14 4.31 -8.85
CA TYR A 94 6.42 5.34 -9.85
C TYR A 94 7.30 4.84 -10.99
N SER A 95 8.29 4.00 -10.68
CA SER A 95 9.30 3.56 -11.63
C SER A 95 8.70 2.70 -12.74
N ASP A 96 7.93 1.70 -12.37
CA ASP A 96 7.35 0.76 -13.32
C ASP A 96 6.18 1.36 -14.07
N SER A 97 5.37 2.20 -13.44
CA SER A 97 4.34 3.00 -14.12
C SER A 97 4.93 3.91 -15.19
N ASN A 98 6.08 4.55 -14.92
CA ASN A 98 6.76 5.41 -15.88
C ASN A 98 7.33 4.61 -17.07
N LYS A 99 7.83 3.40 -16.84
CA LYS A 99 8.30 2.50 -17.91
C LYS A 99 7.15 2.00 -18.77
N ASP A 100 6.00 1.76 -18.15
CA ASP A 100 4.81 1.23 -18.81
C ASP A 100 4.13 2.27 -19.73
N ALA A 101 4.00 3.51 -19.27
CA ALA A 101 3.17 4.52 -19.95
C ALA A 101 3.85 5.85 -20.28
N GLY A 102 5.08 6.00 -19.92
CA GLY A 102 5.78 7.28 -19.98
C GLY A 102 5.37 8.23 -18.84
N PHE A 103 6.18 9.26 -18.65
CA PHE A 103 6.13 10.14 -17.47
C PHE A 103 4.78 10.82 -17.26
N LEU A 104 4.20 11.41 -18.30
CA LEU A 104 2.95 12.19 -18.18
C LEU A 104 1.76 11.30 -17.82
N MET A 105 1.57 10.22 -18.56
CA MET A 105 0.46 9.29 -18.34
C MET A 105 0.57 8.57 -16.99
N ALA A 106 1.78 8.20 -16.60
CA ALA A 106 2.00 7.60 -15.29
C ALA A 106 1.64 8.55 -14.15
N ASN A 107 2.04 9.83 -14.22
CA ASN A 107 1.70 10.81 -13.19
C ASN A 107 0.20 11.10 -13.13
N LEU A 108 -0.49 11.16 -14.28
CA LEU A 108 -1.94 11.31 -14.32
C LEU A 108 -2.63 10.10 -13.68
N ALA A 109 -2.26 8.89 -14.07
CA ALA A 109 -2.83 7.65 -13.51
C ALA A 109 -2.58 7.54 -11.99
N LEU A 110 -1.40 7.93 -11.52
CA LEU A 110 -1.08 7.98 -10.09
C LEU A 110 -1.93 9.01 -9.35
N TYR A 111 -2.21 10.17 -9.95
CA TYR A 111 -3.08 11.18 -9.36
C TYR A 111 -4.52 10.67 -9.25
N GLU A 112 -5.08 10.15 -10.35
CA GLU A 112 -6.44 9.58 -10.39
C GLU A 112 -6.61 8.40 -9.43
N ALA A 113 -5.61 7.50 -9.38
CA ALA A 113 -5.64 6.37 -8.46
C ALA A 113 -5.66 6.81 -6.99
N GLN A 114 -4.84 7.80 -6.60
CA GLN A 114 -4.84 8.34 -5.24
C GLN A 114 -6.20 8.95 -4.87
N GLU A 115 -6.81 9.69 -5.77
CA GLU A 115 -8.15 10.26 -5.54
C GLU A 115 -9.21 9.17 -5.37
N ALA A 116 -9.21 8.18 -6.26
CA ALA A 116 -10.16 7.08 -6.22
C ALA A 116 -9.97 6.19 -4.97
N LEU A 117 -8.73 5.88 -4.59
CA LEU A 117 -8.43 5.11 -3.38
C LEU A 117 -8.83 5.87 -2.11
N SER A 118 -8.64 7.19 -2.06
CA SER A 118 -9.07 8.03 -0.94
C SER A 118 -10.59 8.01 -0.80
N ARG A 119 -11.32 8.08 -1.92
CA ARG A 119 -12.78 7.98 -1.95
C ARG A 119 -13.29 6.63 -1.43
N VAL A 120 -12.64 5.54 -1.81
CA VAL A 120 -12.96 4.21 -1.25
C VAL A 120 -12.81 4.20 0.27
N GLY A 121 -11.75 4.80 0.80
CA GLY A 121 -11.55 4.91 2.24
C GLY A 121 -12.67 5.69 2.94
N GLU A 122 -13.10 6.81 2.36
CA GLU A 122 -14.21 7.61 2.86
C GLU A 122 -15.53 6.81 2.87
N GLU A 123 -15.83 6.09 1.78
CA GLU A 123 -17.05 5.29 1.64
C GLU A 123 -17.10 4.09 2.61
N VAL A 124 -15.97 3.47 2.89
CA VAL A 124 -15.86 2.36 3.85
C VAL A 124 -15.72 2.84 5.30
N GLY A 125 -15.49 4.14 5.51
CA GLY A 125 -15.28 4.72 6.85
C GLY A 125 -13.92 4.41 7.48
N LEU A 126 -12.93 4.05 6.65
CA LEU A 126 -11.56 3.75 7.09
C LEU A 126 -10.57 4.67 6.34
N PRO A 127 -9.72 5.43 7.04
CA PRO A 127 -8.75 6.28 6.36
C PRO A 127 -7.75 5.45 5.56
N VAL A 128 -7.43 5.92 4.37
CA VAL A 128 -6.41 5.33 3.50
C VAL A 128 -5.19 6.23 3.46
N TYR A 129 -4.04 5.65 3.71
CA TYR A 129 -2.75 6.33 3.68
C TYR A 129 -1.92 5.83 2.50
N PHE A 130 -1.11 6.71 1.96
CA PHE A 130 -0.27 6.36 0.81
C PHE A 130 1.18 6.19 1.21
N PHE A 131 1.74 5.10 0.72
CA PHE A 131 3.16 4.85 0.73
C PHE A 131 3.69 5.08 -0.69
N HIS A 132 4.49 6.11 -0.88
CA HIS A 132 5.00 6.48 -2.18
C HIS A 132 6.34 5.83 -2.44
N GLY A 133 6.40 4.98 -3.46
CA GLY A 133 7.62 4.35 -3.96
C GLY A 133 8.56 5.30 -4.70
N ARG A 134 8.42 6.61 -4.45
CA ARG A 134 9.28 7.64 -5.03
C ARG A 134 10.22 8.16 -3.95
N GLY A 135 11.52 8.01 -4.17
CA GLY A 135 12.50 8.69 -3.35
C GLY A 135 12.26 10.21 -3.34
N THR A 136 12.23 10.79 -2.17
CA THR A 136 12.10 12.25 -1.97
C THR A 136 13.43 12.95 -1.95
N SER A 137 14.49 12.23 -2.23
CA SER A 137 15.84 12.78 -2.11
C SER A 137 16.00 13.96 -3.05
N THR A 138 16.20 15.12 -2.48
CA THR A 138 16.70 16.33 -3.16
C THR A 138 17.98 16.04 -3.94
N ALA A 139 18.77 15.06 -3.49
CA ALA A 139 19.98 14.57 -4.15
C ALA A 139 19.71 13.81 -5.47
N ARG A 140 18.47 13.43 -5.78
CA ARG A 140 18.06 12.68 -6.99
C ARG A 140 17.07 13.43 -7.90
N GLY A 141 17.00 14.74 -7.82
CA GLY A 141 16.10 15.53 -8.66
C GLY A 141 14.62 15.45 -8.28
N GLY A 142 14.28 14.91 -7.10
CA GLY A 142 12.90 14.81 -6.62
C GLY A 142 12.23 16.12 -6.23
N GLY A 143 12.97 17.23 -6.22
CA GLY A 143 12.50 18.53 -5.80
C GLY A 143 12.15 18.61 -4.30
N PRO A 144 11.78 19.79 -3.79
CA PRO A 144 11.40 19.97 -2.39
C PRO A 144 10.18 19.12 -2.03
N ALA A 145 10.24 18.40 -0.91
CA ALA A 145 9.16 17.54 -0.42
C ALA A 145 7.82 18.28 -0.29
N GLY A 146 7.83 19.56 0.08
CA GLY A 146 6.64 20.41 0.15
C GLY A 146 5.90 20.57 -1.19
N ARG A 147 6.63 20.70 -2.30
CA ARG A 147 6.02 20.75 -3.64
C ARG A 147 5.43 19.40 -4.06
N ALA A 148 6.13 18.32 -3.73
CA ALA A 148 5.63 16.96 -4.00
C ALA A 148 4.35 16.67 -3.22
N ILE A 149 4.20 17.17 -2.01
CA ILE A 149 2.98 17.07 -1.20
C ILE A 149 1.87 17.96 -1.80
N ALA A 150 2.18 19.20 -2.14
CA ALA A 150 1.21 20.16 -2.68
C ALA A 150 0.65 19.75 -4.05
N SER A 151 1.37 18.95 -4.83
CA SER A 151 0.93 18.46 -6.14
C SER A 151 -0.01 17.25 -6.09
N ARG A 152 -0.38 16.78 -4.91
CA ARG A 152 -1.24 15.59 -4.75
C ARG A 152 -2.72 15.94 -4.68
N PRO A 153 -3.60 14.94 -4.96
CA PRO A 153 -5.01 15.16 -4.74
C PRO A 153 -5.29 15.59 -3.29
N PRO A 154 -6.13 16.60 -3.05
CA PRO A 154 -6.36 17.14 -1.70
C PRO A 154 -6.80 16.09 -0.68
N ARG A 155 -7.56 15.08 -1.12
CA ARG A 155 -8.04 13.99 -0.26
C ARG A 155 -7.00 12.92 0.05
N SER A 156 -5.91 12.85 -0.74
CA SER A 156 -4.85 11.86 -0.55
C SER A 156 -3.82 12.25 0.49
N VAL A 157 -3.85 13.51 0.93
CA VAL A 157 -2.97 14.04 1.97
C VAL A 157 -3.70 13.92 3.31
N GLY A 158 -3.56 12.77 3.95
CA GLY A 158 -4.10 12.52 5.29
C GLY A 158 -3.15 12.98 6.39
N ARG A 159 -3.37 12.46 7.61
CA ARG A 159 -2.53 12.79 8.79
C ARG A 159 -1.09 12.28 8.67
N ARG A 160 -0.82 11.33 7.78
CA ARG A 160 0.52 10.79 7.55
C ARG A 160 0.72 10.48 6.08
N ILE A 161 1.94 10.63 5.65
CA ILE A 161 2.43 10.19 4.35
C ILE A 161 3.72 9.39 4.59
N ARG A 162 3.89 8.31 3.86
CA ARG A 162 5.12 7.53 3.89
C ARG A 162 5.81 7.65 2.55
N LEU A 163 7.10 7.86 2.59
CA LEU A 163 7.96 8.01 1.41
C LEU A 163 9.11 7.03 1.57
N THR A 164 9.56 6.41 0.48
CA THR A 164 10.79 5.61 0.51
C THR A 164 11.98 6.46 0.07
N GLU A 165 13.10 6.25 0.70
CA GLU A 165 14.41 6.57 0.13
C GLU A 165 14.97 5.27 -0.46
N GLN A 166 14.96 5.15 -1.81
CA GLN A 166 15.51 3.99 -2.55
C GLN A 166 14.93 2.61 -2.21
N GLY A 167 13.72 2.53 -1.67
CA GLY A 167 13.15 1.26 -1.26
C GLY A 167 13.51 0.83 0.17
N GLU A 168 14.20 1.68 0.93
CA GLU A 168 14.44 1.49 2.36
C GLU A 168 13.40 2.21 3.23
#